data_8d86840c03a4713a634a9b682dba1100
#
_entry.id   8d86840c03a4713a634a9b682dba1100
#
_cell.length_a   1.000
_cell.length_b   1.000
_cell.length_c   1.000
_cell.angle_alpha   90.00
_cell.angle_beta   90.00
_cell.angle_gamma   90.00
#
_symmetry.space_group_name_H-M   'P 1'
#
loop_
_entity.id
_entity.type
_entity.pdbx_description
1 polymer ?
#
loop_
_entity_poly.entity_id
_entity_poly.type
_entity_poly.pdbx_seq_one_letter_code
_entity_poly.pdbx_strand_id
1 'polypeptide(L)'
;CFVILGGRLVQLSLLGGGQNQERAAEHQGGLLTLQRADIVDRNGALLATNLPSHSLYVNPSQVLDAVEAADKITRILPELSRDKVLRKASATGQFAWIKRNLTPDQHYAINRLGLPGFSFEREERRVYPHGSLFVHTLGFAGIDNAGLAGLEAARDDDLKQIAKTPDGKM
;
A
#
# COMPACT_ATOMS: atom_id res chain seq x y z
N CYS A 1 -12.57 50.41 -0.63
CA CYS A 1 -12.76 48.96 -0.50
C CYS A 1 -11.75 48.13 -1.26
N PHE A 2 -11.42 48.43 -2.52
CA PHE A 2 -10.50 47.62 -3.35
C PHE A 2 -9.05 47.55 -2.83
N VAL A 3 -8.53 48.62 -2.24
CA VAL A 3 -7.16 48.69 -1.69
C VAL A 3 -6.99 47.75 -0.50
N ILE A 4 -8.01 47.57 0.32
CA ILE A 4 -7.99 46.65 1.47
C ILE A 4 -8.01 45.18 1.02
N LEU A 5 -8.76 44.87 -0.05
CA LEU A 5 -8.77 43.51 -0.63
C LEU A 5 -7.42 43.15 -1.27
N GLY A 6 -6.81 44.12 -2.00
CA GLY A 6 -5.49 43.95 -2.62
C GLY A 6 -4.39 43.73 -1.58
N GLY A 7 -4.39 44.50 -0.48
CA GLY A 7 -3.44 44.31 0.63
C GLY A 7 -3.55 42.94 1.30
N ARG A 8 -4.77 42.42 1.42
CA ARG A 8 -5.02 41.09 2.01
C ARG A 8 -4.58 39.93 1.13
N LEU A 9 -4.72 40.10 -0.19
CA LEU A 9 -4.23 39.11 -1.17
C LEU A 9 -2.70 39.04 -1.19
N VAL A 10 -2.01 40.19 -1.13
CA VAL A 10 -0.54 40.24 -1.03
C VAL A 10 -0.06 39.66 0.29
N GLN A 11 -0.72 39.94 1.40
CA GLN A 11 -0.37 39.37 2.72
C GLN A 11 -0.55 37.86 2.75
N LEU A 12 -1.62 37.31 2.15
CA LEU A 12 -1.85 35.86 2.04
C LEU A 12 -0.85 35.19 1.09
N SER A 13 -0.40 35.88 0.03
CA SER A 13 0.59 35.36 -0.92
C SER A 13 2.01 35.31 -0.31
N LEU A 14 2.38 36.29 0.50
CA LEU A 14 3.73 36.38 1.09
C LEU A 14 3.88 35.61 2.40
N LEU A 15 2.80 35.47 3.20
CA LEU A 15 2.85 34.82 4.51
C LEU A 15 2.19 33.42 4.50
N GLY A 16 1.35 33.10 3.51
CA GLY A 16 0.67 31.80 3.41
C GLY A 16 1.36 30.77 2.54
N GLY A 17 2.39 31.13 1.77
CA GLY A 17 3.05 30.26 0.81
C GLY A 17 3.87 29.11 1.45
N GLY A 18 4.35 29.28 2.67
CA GLY A 18 5.15 28.26 3.37
C GLY A 18 4.31 27.12 3.97
N GLN A 19 3.21 27.46 4.61
CA GLN A 19 2.40 26.45 5.32
C GLN A 19 1.54 25.57 4.40
N ASN A 20 1.18 26.03 3.21
CA ASN A 20 0.44 25.24 2.25
C ASN A 20 1.33 24.28 1.46
N GLN A 21 2.62 24.60 1.29
CA GLN A 21 3.59 23.68 0.69
C GLN A 21 3.99 22.57 1.65
N GLU A 22 4.13 22.85 2.94
CA GLU A 22 4.36 21.80 3.95
C GLU A 22 3.14 20.88 4.10
N ARG A 23 1.93 21.42 4.12
CA ARG A 23 0.69 20.60 4.17
C ARG A 23 0.41 19.84 2.87
N ALA A 24 0.82 20.37 1.71
CA ALA A 24 0.73 19.67 0.43
C ALA A 24 1.82 18.58 0.33
N ALA A 25 3.00 18.78 0.91
CA ALA A 25 4.04 17.79 1.04
C ALA A 25 3.66 16.69 2.07
N GLU A 26 2.98 17.05 3.17
CA GLU A 26 2.40 16.07 4.11
C GLU A 26 1.25 15.26 3.52
N HIS A 27 0.46 15.84 2.59
CA HIS A 27 -0.59 15.09 1.88
C HIS A 27 -0.08 14.30 0.67
N GLN A 28 1.11 14.63 0.14
CA GLN A 28 1.83 13.81 -0.84
C GLN A 28 2.85 12.86 -0.19
N GLY A 29 3.23 13.11 1.05
CA GLY A 29 3.76 12.13 1.98
C GLY A 29 2.61 11.24 2.43
N GLY A 30 2.01 10.52 1.47
CA GLY A 30 1.11 9.43 1.80
C GLY A 30 1.78 8.59 2.87
N LEU A 31 1.02 8.29 3.94
CA LEU A 31 1.35 7.40 5.04
C LEU A 31 2.73 6.79 4.81
N LEU A 32 3.71 7.20 5.60
CA LEU A 32 5.01 6.53 5.62
C LEU A 32 4.69 5.06 5.92
N THR A 33 4.33 4.35 4.87
CA THR A 33 4.25 2.89 4.91
C THR A 33 5.61 2.52 5.44
N LEU A 34 5.65 1.87 6.59
CA LEU A 34 6.87 1.47 7.25
C LEU A 34 7.63 0.58 6.26
N GLN A 35 8.41 1.21 5.39
CA GLN A 35 9.25 0.49 4.45
C GLN A 35 10.20 -0.34 5.30
N ARG A 36 10.35 -1.59 4.94
CA ARG A 36 11.34 -2.46 5.54
C ARG A 36 12.61 -2.33 4.72
N ALA A 37 13.76 -2.12 5.38
CA ALA A 37 15.03 -1.95 4.69
C ALA A 37 15.38 -3.17 3.82
N ASP A 38 16.10 -2.95 2.73
CA ASP A 38 16.63 -4.01 1.90
C ASP A 38 17.66 -4.84 2.66
N ILE A 39 17.73 -6.12 2.34
CA ILE A 39 18.80 -7.00 2.81
C ILE A 39 19.68 -7.31 1.60
N VAL A 40 20.96 -6.99 1.72
CA VAL A 40 21.97 -7.24 0.69
C VAL A 40 23.09 -8.13 1.24
N ASP A 41 23.78 -8.81 0.35
CA ASP A 41 25.00 -9.53 0.71
C ASP A 41 26.21 -8.56 0.83
N ARG A 42 27.39 -9.11 1.20
CA ARG A 42 28.64 -8.32 1.31
C ARG A 42 29.10 -7.66 -0.01
N ASN A 43 28.59 -8.13 -1.14
CA ASN A 43 28.91 -7.62 -2.48
C ASN A 43 27.83 -6.67 -3.00
N GLY A 44 26.78 -6.39 -2.22
CA GLY A 44 25.66 -5.57 -2.61
C GLY A 44 24.57 -6.30 -3.40
N ALA A 45 24.64 -7.62 -3.54
CA ALA A 45 23.59 -8.38 -4.20
C ALA A 45 22.31 -8.41 -3.33
N LEU A 46 21.18 -8.11 -3.95
CA LEU A 46 19.89 -7.95 -3.29
C LEU A 46 19.32 -9.31 -2.88
N LEU A 47 19.16 -9.54 -1.58
CA LEU A 47 18.61 -10.77 -1.00
C LEU A 47 17.13 -10.64 -0.62
N ALA A 48 16.70 -9.47 -0.15
CA ALA A 48 15.30 -9.16 0.12
C ALA A 48 15.03 -7.67 -0.12
N THR A 49 13.90 -7.34 -0.74
CA THR A 49 13.46 -5.97 -1.02
C THR A 49 11.95 -5.84 -0.92
N ASN A 50 11.46 -4.60 -0.86
CA ASN A 50 10.04 -4.31 -0.92
C ASN A 50 9.66 -3.80 -2.30
N LEU A 51 8.60 -4.36 -2.87
CA LEU A 51 7.98 -3.86 -4.09
C LEU A 51 6.62 -3.24 -3.79
N PRO A 52 6.31 -2.09 -4.42
CA PRO A 52 4.98 -1.51 -4.30
C PRO A 52 3.93 -2.48 -4.84
N SER A 53 2.86 -2.63 -4.11
CA SER A 53 1.74 -3.51 -4.41
C SER A 53 0.43 -2.79 -4.11
N HIS A 54 -0.68 -3.35 -4.57
CA HIS A 54 -2.01 -2.88 -4.27
C HIS A 54 -2.85 -4.01 -3.69
N SER A 55 -3.69 -3.67 -2.73
CA SER A 55 -4.64 -4.59 -2.12
C SER A 55 -6.06 -4.13 -2.39
N LEU A 56 -6.92 -5.04 -2.82
CA LEU A 56 -8.32 -4.76 -3.11
C LEU A 56 -9.14 -4.89 -1.84
N TYR A 57 -9.89 -3.87 -1.51
CA TYR A 57 -10.90 -3.91 -0.47
C TYR A 57 -12.27 -3.47 -0.99
N VAL A 58 -13.30 -3.79 -0.26
CA VAL A 58 -14.67 -3.38 -0.54
C VAL A 58 -15.24 -2.60 0.65
N ASN A 59 -15.97 -1.54 0.33
CA ASN A 59 -16.91 -0.90 1.24
C ASN A 59 -18.33 -1.39 0.89
N PRO A 60 -18.90 -2.34 1.65
CA PRO A 60 -20.18 -2.94 1.31
C PRO A 60 -21.34 -1.94 1.22
N SER A 61 -21.28 -0.84 1.99
CA SER A 61 -22.31 0.19 1.97
C SER A 61 -22.42 0.96 0.63
N GLN A 62 -21.37 0.88 -0.20
CA GLN A 62 -21.28 1.57 -1.49
C GLN A 62 -21.46 0.62 -2.70
N VAL A 63 -21.58 -0.68 -2.44
CA VAL A 63 -21.77 -1.68 -3.53
C VAL A 63 -23.20 -1.62 -4.02
N LEU A 64 -23.38 -1.39 -5.32
CA LEU A 64 -24.72 -1.34 -5.95
C LEU A 64 -25.26 -2.75 -6.24
N ASP A 65 -24.43 -3.60 -6.84
CA ASP A 65 -24.77 -5.00 -7.16
C ASP A 65 -23.61 -5.92 -6.76
N ALA A 66 -23.79 -6.60 -5.63
CA ALA A 66 -22.78 -7.51 -5.09
C ALA A 66 -22.63 -8.80 -5.91
N VAL A 67 -23.70 -9.23 -6.60
CA VAL A 67 -23.69 -10.45 -7.42
C VAL A 67 -22.87 -10.19 -8.68
N GLU A 68 -23.17 -9.11 -9.39
CA GLU A 68 -22.44 -8.71 -10.59
C GLU A 68 -20.96 -8.45 -10.27
N ALA A 69 -20.67 -7.75 -9.16
CA ALA A 69 -19.32 -7.48 -8.73
C ALA A 69 -18.55 -8.77 -8.43
N ALA A 70 -19.15 -9.72 -7.72
CA ALA A 70 -18.53 -11.01 -7.43
C ALA A 70 -18.22 -11.78 -8.72
N ASP A 71 -19.13 -11.81 -9.69
CA ASP A 71 -18.92 -12.48 -10.97
C ASP A 71 -17.80 -11.84 -11.80
N LYS A 72 -17.74 -10.53 -11.84
CA LYS A 72 -16.68 -9.80 -12.57
C LYS A 72 -15.31 -9.98 -11.92
N ILE A 73 -15.23 -9.87 -10.59
CA ILE A 73 -13.97 -10.00 -9.86
C ILE A 73 -13.42 -11.43 -9.98
N THR A 74 -14.24 -12.45 -9.85
CA THR A 74 -13.76 -13.85 -9.92
C THR A 74 -13.34 -14.29 -11.31
N ARG A 75 -13.77 -13.62 -12.37
CA ARG A 75 -13.23 -13.83 -13.73
C ARG A 75 -11.76 -13.38 -13.83
N ILE A 76 -11.38 -12.32 -13.12
CA ILE A 76 -10.00 -11.80 -13.09
C ILE A 76 -9.17 -12.53 -12.04
N LEU A 77 -9.79 -12.90 -10.92
CA LEU A 77 -9.17 -13.57 -9.78
C LEU A 77 -9.79 -14.97 -9.57
N PRO A 78 -9.47 -15.93 -10.44
CA PRO A 78 -10.10 -17.26 -10.40
C PRO A 78 -9.77 -18.06 -9.14
N GLU A 79 -8.72 -17.67 -8.40
CA GLU A 79 -8.35 -18.24 -7.10
C GLU A 79 -9.31 -17.84 -5.97
N LEU A 80 -10.16 -16.83 -6.17
CA LEU A 80 -11.16 -16.43 -5.19
C LEU A 80 -12.47 -17.16 -5.41
N SER A 81 -13.04 -17.68 -4.33
CA SER A 81 -14.41 -18.21 -4.37
C SER A 81 -15.41 -17.08 -4.54
N ARG A 82 -16.31 -17.22 -5.51
CA ARG A 82 -17.43 -16.31 -5.78
C ARG A 82 -18.24 -16.01 -4.50
N ASP A 83 -18.58 -17.06 -3.75
CA ASP A 83 -19.37 -16.92 -2.53
C ASP A 83 -18.65 -16.12 -1.45
N LYS A 84 -17.31 -16.22 -1.39
CA LYS A 84 -16.51 -15.44 -0.45
C LYS A 84 -16.51 -13.96 -0.81
N VAL A 85 -16.40 -13.63 -2.10
CA VAL A 85 -16.48 -12.24 -2.58
C VAL A 85 -17.87 -11.69 -2.35
N LEU A 86 -18.92 -12.45 -2.72
CA LEU A 86 -20.32 -12.07 -2.53
C LEU A 86 -20.64 -11.78 -1.05
N ARG A 87 -20.28 -12.68 -0.14
CA ARG A 87 -20.49 -12.47 1.31
C ARG A 87 -19.81 -11.19 1.81
N LYS A 88 -18.60 -10.90 1.35
CA LYS A 88 -17.87 -9.68 1.75
C LYS A 88 -18.49 -8.42 1.15
N ALA A 89 -18.95 -8.48 -0.09
CA ALA A 89 -19.59 -7.36 -0.77
C ALA A 89 -21.03 -7.08 -0.27
N SER A 90 -21.68 -8.07 0.35
CA SER A 90 -23.02 -7.94 0.93
C SER A 90 -23.02 -7.83 2.45
N ALA A 91 -21.85 -7.77 3.09
CA ALA A 91 -21.73 -7.71 4.55
C ALA A 91 -22.18 -6.34 5.09
N THR A 92 -22.55 -6.31 6.36
CA THR A 92 -22.73 -5.04 7.10
C THR A 92 -21.37 -4.51 7.51
N GLY A 93 -21.02 -3.29 7.09
CA GLY A 93 -19.75 -2.67 7.43
C GLY A 93 -19.28 -1.69 6.37
N GLN A 94 -18.13 -1.07 6.62
CA GLN A 94 -17.55 -0.08 5.71
C GLN A 94 -16.25 -0.56 5.05
N PHE A 95 -15.72 -1.70 5.49
CA PHE A 95 -14.44 -2.19 5.02
C PHE A 95 -14.32 -3.72 5.12
N ALA A 96 -13.91 -4.36 4.04
CA ALA A 96 -13.51 -5.77 4.04
C ALA A 96 -12.45 -6.02 2.97
N TRP A 97 -11.34 -6.66 3.35
CA TRP A 97 -10.32 -7.09 2.39
C TRP A 97 -10.86 -8.16 1.45
N ILE A 98 -10.72 -7.95 0.14
CA ILE A 98 -11.02 -8.96 -0.88
C ILE A 98 -9.77 -9.78 -1.17
N LYS A 99 -8.70 -9.12 -1.62
CA LYS A 99 -7.39 -9.73 -1.90
C LYS A 99 -6.28 -8.74 -1.66
N ARG A 100 -5.25 -9.17 -0.95
CA ARG A 100 -4.03 -8.39 -0.75
C ARG A 100 -2.96 -8.78 -1.79
N ASN A 101 -2.00 -7.90 -2.00
CA ASN A 101 -0.86 -8.11 -2.89
C ASN A 101 -1.24 -8.49 -4.33
N LEU A 102 -2.07 -7.68 -4.98
CA LEU A 102 -2.40 -7.83 -6.39
C LEU A 102 -1.16 -7.66 -7.28
N THR A 103 -1.13 -8.41 -8.37
CA THR A 103 -0.17 -8.11 -9.45
C THR A 103 -0.60 -6.82 -10.19
N PRO A 104 0.33 -6.12 -10.86
CA PRO A 104 -0.02 -4.94 -11.66
C PRO A 104 -1.12 -5.21 -12.69
N ASP A 105 -1.10 -6.36 -13.35
CA ASP A 105 -2.13 -6.75 -14.33
C ASP A 105 -3.50 -6.95 -13.69
N GLN A 106 -3.53 -7.61 -12.52
CA GLN A 106 -4.77 -7.81 -11.75
C GLN A 106 -5.34 -6.47 -11.28
N HIS A 107 -4.49 -5.59 -10.74
CA HIS A 107 -4.89 -4.25 -10.34
C HIS A 107 -5.48 -3.47 -11.52
N TYR A 108 -4.80 -3.44 -12.66
CA TYR A 108 -5.27 -2.76 -13.86
C TYR A 108 -6.59 -3.33 -14.38
N ALA A 109 -6.71 -4.66 -14.47
CA ALA A 109 -7.91 -5.33 -14.94
C ALA A 109 -9.14 -5.04 -14.05
N ILE A 110 -8.97 -5.07 -12.73
CA ILE A 110 -10.06 -4.79 -11.78
C ILE A 110 -10.42 -3.29 -11.79
N ASN A 111 -9.42 -2.41 -11.85
CA ASN A 111 -9.66 -0.97 -11.91
C ASN A 111 -10.51 -0.57 -13.12
N ARG A 112 -10.31 -1.23 -14.28
CA ARG A 112 -11.10 -1.02 -15.49
C ARG A 112 -12.56 -1.43 -15.35
N LEU A 113 -12.92 -2.27 -14.38
CA LEU A 113 -14.30 -2.65 -14.16
C LEU A 113 -15.15 -1.50 -13.59
N GLY A 114 -14.51 -0.52 -12.92
CA GLY A 114 -15.18 0.62 -12.34
C GLY A 114 -16.27 0.27 -11.34
N LEU A 115 -16.06 -0.77 -10.51
CA LEU A 115 -17.06 -1.29 -9.59
C LEU A 115 -17.23 -0.36 -8.38
N PRO A 116 -18.43 0.19 -8.14
CA PRO A 116 -18.70 1.01 -6.97
C PRO A 116 -18.46 0.24 -5.67
N GLY A 117 -17.87 0.92 -4.70
CA GLY A 117 -17.56 0.34 -3.39
C GLY A 117 -16.27 -0.49 -3.35
N PHE A 118 -15.65 -0.78 -4.49
CA PHE A 118 -14.33 -1.44 -4.55
C PHE A 118 -13.23 -0.40 -4.75
N SER A 119 -12.22 -0.47 -3.89
CA SER A 119 -11.09 0.47 -3.91
C SER A 119 -9.78 -0.25 -3.62
N PHE A 120 -8.68 0.44 -3.87
CA PHE A 120 -7.36 -0.12 -3.71
C PHE A 120 -6.62 0.62 -2.60
N GLU A 121 -5.94 -0.15 -1.74
CA GLU A 121 -4.98 0.35 -0.78
C GLU A 121 -3.58 0.07 -1.28
N ARG A 122 -2.69 1.06 -1.19
CA ARG A 122 -1.28 0.89 -1.54
C ARG A 122 -0.57 0.19 -0.39
N GLU A 123 0.05 -0.93 -0.70
CA GLU A 123 0.82 -1.72 0.24
C GLU A 123 2.21 -2.03 -0.32
N GLU A 124 3.05 -2.64 0.48
CA GLU A 124 4.33 -3.17 0.05
C GLU A 124 4.36 -4.68 0.20
N ARG A 125 4.98 -5.32 -0.76
CA ARG A 125 5.21 -6.76 -0.75
C ARG A 125 6.69 -7.04 -0.62
N ARG A 126 7.07 -7.78 0.42
CA ARG A 126 8.43 -8.28 0.57
C ARG A 126 8.71 -9.34 -0.48
N VAL A 127 9.82 -9.20 -1.19
CA VAL A 127 10.24 -10.10 -2.29
C VAL A 127 11.65 -10.58 -2.03
N TYR A 128 11.88 -11.85 -2.32
CA TYR A 128 13.16 -12.54 -2.19
C TYR A 128 13.61 -12.98 -3.59
N PRO A 129 14.49 -12.21 -4.27
CA PRO A 129 14.88 -12.48 -5.67
C PRO A 129 15.47 -13.88 -5.89
N HIS A 130 16.15 -14.41 -4.88
CA HIS A 130 16.76 -15.75 -4.92
C HIS A 130 15.85 -16.89 -4.44
N GLY A 131 14.57 -16.59 -4.20
CA GLY A 131 13.55 -17.58 -3.84
C GLY A 131 13.94 -18.43 -2.63
N SER A 132 13.90 -19.75 -2.79
CA SER A 132 14.15 -20.70 -1.70
C SER A 132 15.62 -20.84 -1.32
N LEU A 133 16.57 -20.31 -2.08
CA LEU A 133 18.00 -20.53 -1.87
C LEU A 133 18.46 -20.09 -0.47
N PHE A 134 17.93 -18.98 0.03
CA PHE A 134 18.32 -18.40 1.32
C PHE A 134 17.19 -18.46 2.36
N VAL A 135 16.11 -19.21 2.12
CA VAL A 135 14.92 -19.20 2.98
C VAL A 135 15.22 -19.58 4.43
N HIS A 136 16.15 -20.50 4.65
CA HIS A 136 16.52 -20.94 6.01
C HIS A 136 17.33 -19.89 6.78
N THR A 137 18.10 -19.06 6.08
CA THR A 137 18.92 -18.00 6.70
C THR A 137 18.14 -16.69 6.79
N LEU A 138 17.56 -16.24 5.68
CA LEU A 138 16.80 -15.01 5.63
C LEU A 138 15.47 -15.13 6.38
N GLY A 139 14.83 -16.29 6.29
CA GLY A 139 13.47 -16.46 6.76
C GLY A 139 12.47 -15.74 5.85
N PHE A 140 11.42 -15.22 6.43
CA PHE A 140 10.38 -14.51 5.69
C PHE A 140 9.66 -13.49 6.58
N ALA A 141 9.11 -12.46 5.93
CA ALA A 141 8.22 -11.48 6.54
C ALA A 141 6.76 -11.80 6.20
N GLY A 142 5.88 -11.51 7.15
CA GLY A 142 4.44 -11.62 6.97
C GLY A 142 3.86 -10.52 6.08
N ILE A 143 2.58 -10.65 5.80
CA ILE A 143 1.84 -9.70 4.96
C ILE A 143 1.78 -8.29 5.58
N ASP A 144 1.90 -8.19 6.90
CA ASP A 144 1.93 -6.93 7.64
C ASP A 144 3.37 -6.40 7.86
N ASN A 145 4.30 -6.88 7.05
CA ASN A 145 5.71 -6.48 7.04
C ASN A 145 6.46 -6.76 8.36
N ALA A 146 5.97 -7.71 9.16
CA ALA A 146 6.64 -8.22 10.36
C ALA A 146 7.50 -9.43 10.03
N GLY A 147 8.73 -9.47 10.52
CA GLY A 147 9.61 -10.63 10.38
C GLY A 147 9.09 -11.84 11.18
N LEU A 148 8.88 -12.97 10.53
CA LEU A 148 8.30 -14.17 11.13
C LEU A 148 9.34 -15.27 11.39
N ALA A 149 10.44 -15.29 10.65
CA ALA A 149 11.49 -16.29 10.79
C ALA A 149 12.86 -15.76 10.33
N GLY A 150 13.93 -16.46 10.70
CA GLY A 150 15.30 -16.20 10.25
C GLY A 150 15.83 -14.81 10.58
N LEU A 151 16.64 -14.25 9.70
CA LEU A 151 17.22 -12.90 9.82
C LEU A 151 16.13 -11.81 9.86
N GLU A 152 15.05 -12.02 9.10
CA GLU A 152 13.90 -11.12 9.07
C GLU A 152 13.27 -10.96 10.46
N ALA A 153 13.11 -12.03 11.23
CA ALA A 153 12.60 -11.96 12.59
C ALA A 153 13.67 -11.48 13.59
N ALA A 154 14.92 -11.94 13.43
CA ALA A 154 16.01 -11.58 14.36
C ALA A 154 16.38 -10.08 14.30
N ARG A 155 16.15 -9.41 13.18
CA ARG A 155 16.46 -7.99 12.93
C ARG A 155 15.23 -7.16 12.56
N ASP A 156 14.04 -7.59 13.02
CA ASP A 156 12.79 -6.95 12.66
C ASP A 156 12.76 -5.44 12.99
N ASP A 157 13.18 -5.08 14.18
CA ASP A 157 13.21 -3.69 14.64
C ASP A 157 14.26 -2.86 13.87
N ASP A 158 15.44 -3.40 13.64
CA ASP A 158 16.50 -2.73 12.88
C ASP A 158 16.06 -2.44 11.45
N LEU A 159 15.47 -3.44 10.76
CA LEU A 159 15.00 -3.31 9.41
C LEU A 159 13.87 -2.29 9.25
N LYS A 160 13.02 -2.13 10.27
CA LYS A 160 11.97 -1.10 10.31
C LYS A 160 12.51 0.29 10.63
N GLN A 161 13.55 0.40 11.45
CA GLN A 161 14.15 1.69 11.85
C GLN A 161 15.00 2.29 10.72
N ILE A 162 15.82 1.49 10.05
CA ILE A 162 16.68 1.93 8.95
C ILE A 162 15.84 2.53 7.82
N ALA A 163 14.69 1.93 7.54
CA ALA A 163 13.76 2.42 6.51
C ALA A 163 13.16 3.80 6.83
N LYS A 164 13.14 4.23 8.10
CA LYS A 164 12.63 5.55 8.50
C LYS A 164 13.69 6.66 8.39
N THR A 165 14.95 6.33 8.20
CA THR A 165 16.04 7.29 8.12
C THR A 165 16.22 7.73 6.67
N PRO A 166 16.05 9.03 6.31
CA PRO A 166 16.06 9.49 4.91
C PRO A 166 17.38 9.25 4.18
N ASP A 167 18.49 9.07 4.90
CA ASP A 167 19.83 9.01 4.32
C ASP A 167 20.47 7.60 4.25
N GLY A 168 19.85 6.56 4.80
CA GLY A 168 20.32 5.16 4.66
C GLY A 168 21.79 4.90 5.00
N LYS A 169 22.48 5.84 5.64
CA LYS A 169 23.90 5.73 6.01
C LYS A 169 24.00 5.43 7.51
N MET A 170 24.51 4.26 7.81
CA MET A 170 25.26 4.04 9.05
C MET A 170 26.66 4.63 8.92
#